data_aa8f74ac3335b7e5be6935eaa34127e7
#
_entry.id   aa8f74ac3335b7e5be6935eaa34127e7
#
_cell.length_a   1.000
_cell.length_b   1.000
_cell.length_c   1.000
_cell.angle_alpha   90.00
_cell.angle_beta   90.00
_cell.angle_gamma   90.00
#
_symmetry.space_group_name_H-M   'P 1'
#
loop_
_entity.id
_entity.type
_entity.pdbx_description
1 polymer ?
#
loop_
_entity_poly.entity_id
_entity_poly.type
_entity_poly.pdbx_seq_one_letter_code
_entity_poly.pdbx_strand_id
1 'polypeptide(L)'
;ASLPDSRAVTRHFHQLNAGVLEWAKARSEQGLAQRSGEKVCPRISCSHFLPSIDVMPSWVPESKRTVYPVLGSAELGAQVRLLAPDIHVYGHSHVNQTIEIDSTHYVNNAFATPKETRIAAKQLRCIYDSDDGRVLSRLSELAKSGGLWS
;
A
#
# COMPACT_ATOMS: atom_id res chain seq x y z
N ALA A 1 -7.62 34.02 -0.81
CA ALA A 1 -6.44 33.18 -0.59
C ALA A 1 -6.45 32.09 -1.66
N SER A 2 -5.40 32.02 -2.50
CA SER A 2 -5.23 30.94 -3.45
C SER A 2 -4.94 29.64 -2.67
N LEU A 3 -5.53 28.53 -3.11
CA LEU A 3 -5.15 27.22 -2.60
C LEU A 3 -3.65 27.00 -2.85
N PRO A 4 -2.92 26.41 -1.90
CA PRO A 4 -1.51 26.09 -2.11
C PRO A 4 -1.38 25.22 -3.36
N ASP A 5 -0.34 25.48 -4.17
CA ASP A 5 -0.02 24.64 -5.32
C ASP A 5 0.11 23.19 -4.86
N SER A 6 -0.65 22.30 -5.47
CA SER A 6 -0.65 20.87 -5.15
C SER A 6 0.75 20.23 -5.20
N ARG A 7 1.61 20.71 -6.12
CA ARG A 7 3.01 20.28 -6.21
C ARG A 7 3.86 20.75 -5.02
N ALA A 8 3.60 21.95 -4.49
CA ALA A 8 4.31 22.43 -3.31
C ALA A 8 3.95 21.60 -2.07
N VAL A 9 2.67 21.24 -1.92
CA VAL A 9 2.19 20.38 -0.85
C VAL A 9 2.82 18.98 -0.96
N THR A 10 2.76 18.36 -2.14
CA THR A 10 3.37 17.06 -2.40
C THR A 10 4.86 17.06 -2.09
N ARG A 11 5.59 18.08 -2.54
CA ARG A 11 7.03 18.23 -2.28
C ARG A 11 7.34 18.37 -0.79
N HIS A 12 6.51 19.10 -0.05
CA HIS A 12 6.68 19.25 1.40
C HIS A 12 6.58 17.87 2.10
N PHE A 13 5.52 17.10 1.83
CA PHE A 13 5.38 15.77 2.42
C PHE A 13 6.47 14.79 1.96
N HIS A 14 6.91 14.89 0.71
CA HIS A 14 8.03 14.09 0.22
C HIS A 14 9.31 14.38 1.02
N GLN A 15 9.60 15.65 1.30
CA GLN A 15 10.77 16.06 2.09
C GLN A 15 10.69 15.56 3.55
N LEU A 16 9.50 15.56 4.17
CA LEU A 16 9.31 15.03 5.52
C LEU A 16 9.64 13.55 5.63
N ASN A 17 9.46 12.80 4.55
CA ASN A 17 9.77 11.37 4.50
C ASN A 17 11.27 11.08 4.32
N ALA A 18 12.10 12.06 3.95
CA ALA A 18 13.50 11.82 3.58
C ALA A 18 14.30 11.10 4.67
N GLY A 19 14.19 11.54 5.92
CA GLY A 19 14.89 10.92 7.03
C GLY A 19 14.46 9.46 7.31
N VAL A 20 13.18 9.18 7.15
CA VAL A 20 12.63 7.81 7.29
C VAL A 20 13.15 6.92 6.17
N LEU A 21 13.23 7.43 4.95
CA LEU A 21 13.75 6.68 3.79
C LEU A 21 15.22 6.34 3.95
N GLU A 22 16.05 7.29 4.37
CA GLU A 22 17.48 7.06 4.62
C GLU A 22 17.68 6.01 5.73
N TRP A 23 16.95 6.14 6.85
CA TRP A 23 16.99 5.16 7.91
C TRP A 23 16.57 3.76 7.45
N ALA A 24 15.49 3.65 6.66
CA ALA A 24 14.97 2.38 6.17
C ALA A 24 15.92 1.72 5.17
N LYS A 25 16.57 2.51 4.30
CA LYS A 25 17.63 2.01 3.40
C LYS A 25 18.80 1.42 4.17
N ALA A 26 19.38 2.18 5.09
CA ALA A 26 20.51 1.72 5.90
C ALA A 26 20.19 0.40 6.63
N ARG A 27 18.97 0.28 7.16
CA ARG A 27 18.53 -0.93 7.85
C ARG A 27 18.29 -2.11 6.91
N SER A 28 17.80 -1.84 5.70
CA SER A 28 17.62 -2.87 4.66
C SER A 28 18.96 -3.46 4.22
N GLU A 29 19.98 -2.63 4.04
CA GLU A 29 21.35 -3.06 3.68
C GLU A 29 21.97 -3.92 4.79
N GLN A 30 21.80 -3.53 6.06
CA GLN A 30 22.24 -4.31 7.21
C GLN A 30 21.51 -5.66 7.31
N GLY A 31 20.19 -5.68 7.10
CA GLY A 31 19.39 -6.91 7.12
C GLY A 31 19.73 -7.88 6.01
N LEU A 32 20.10 -7.41 4.82
CA LEU A 32 20.56 -8.25 3.72
C LEU A 32 21.89 -8.95 4.04
N ALA A 33 22.79 -8.29 4.76
CA ALA A 33 24.06 -8.87 5.18
C ALA A 33 23.91 -9.97 6.25
N GLN A 34 22.81 -9.98 7.02
CA GLN A 34 22.56 -10.95 8.09
C GLN A 34 21.69 -12.16 7.68
N ARG A 35 21.22 -12.21 6.43
CA ARG A 35 20.24 -13.23 5.96
C ARG A 35 20.81 -14.61 5.65
N SER A 36 22.04 -14.93 6.03
CA SER A 36 22.60 -16.27 5.84
C SER A 36 22.10 -17.21 6.95
N GLY A 37 20.91 -17.80 6.77
CA GLY A 37 20.44 -18.95 7.55
C GLY A 37 19.22 -18.74 8.46
N GLU A 38 18.67 -17.53 8.58
CA GLU A 38 17.49 -17.25 9.42
C GLU A 38 16.20 -17.06 8.61
N LYS A 39 15.06 -17.28 9.27
CA LYS A 39 13.70 -17.06 8.73
C LYS A 39 13.60 -15.62 8.17
N VAL A 40 13.36 -15.51 6.88
CA VAL A 40 13.27 -14.20 6.19
C VAL A 40 12.00 -13.49 6.64
N CYS A 41 12.14 -12.40 7.41
CA CYS A 41 11.02 -11.53 7.73
C CYS A 41 10.70 -10.62 6.54
N PRO A 42 9.43 -10.45 6.16
CA PRO A 42 9.05 -9.54 5.09
C PRO A 42 9.27 -8.08 5.50
N ARG A 43 9.60 -7.25 4.51
CA ARG A 43 9.58 -5.80 4.67
C ARG A 43 8.15 -5.29 4.48
N ILE A 44 7.61 -4.66 5.50
CA ILE A 44 6.27 -4.08 5.45
C ILE A 44 6.41 -2.57 5.53
N SER A 45 5.84 -1.88 4.56
CA SER A 45 5.71 -0.43 4.57
C SER A 45 4.26 -0.01 4.57
N CYS A 46 3.97 1.20 5.02
CA CYS A 46 2.61 1.72 5.02
C CYS A 46 2.57 3.22 4.68
N SER A 47 1.48 3.63 4.05
CA SER A 47 1.14 5.02 3.83
C SER A 47 -0.37 5.21 3.96
N HIS A 48 -0.82 6.45 4.27
CA HIS A 48 -2.24 6.76 4.20
C HIS A 48 -2.71 6.91 2.75
N PHE A 49 -1.95 7.65 1.94
CA PHE A 49 -2.25 7.90 0.54
C PHE A 49 -1.82 6.75 -0.38
N LEU A 50 -2.42 6.67 -1.55
CA LEU A 50 -2.09 5.66 -2.56
C LEU A 50 -0.68 5.91 -3.12
N PRO A 51 0.14 4.85 -3.24
CA PRO A 51 1.47 4.95 -3.86
C PRO A 51 1.40 5.06 -5.40
N SER A 52 0.34 4.56 -6.02
CA SER A 52 0.07 4.65 -7.45
C SER A 52 -1.43 4.53 -7.70
N ILE A 53 -1.89 5.07 -8.83
CA ILE A 53 -3.26 4.86 -9.28
C ILE A 53 -3.50 3.42 -9.74
N ASP A 54 -2.46 2.70 -10.12
CA ASP A 54 -2.53 1.32 -10.59
C ASP A 54 -3.00 0.34 -9.50
N VAL A 55 -2.92 0.76 -8.21
CA VAL A 55 -3.48 -0.02 -7.10
C VAL A 55 -5.00 0.13 -6.96
N MET A 56 -5.64 0.99 -7.77
CA MET A 56 -7.09 1.10 -7.79
C MET A 56 -7.72 0.03 -8.67
N PRO A 57 -8.86 -0.58 -8.25
CA PRO A 57 -9.54 -1.56 -9.06
C PRO A 57 -10.05 -0.97 -10.38
N SER A 58 -9.95 -1.74 -11.47
CA SER A 58 -10.42 -1.33 -12.80
C SER A 58 -11.94 -1.13 -12.87
N TRP A 59 -12.69 -1.79 -12.01
CA TRP A 59 -14.16 -1.68 -11.97
C TRP A 59 -14.69 -0.35 -11.40
N VAL A 60 -13.82 0.52 -10.85
CA VAL A 60 -14.24 1.84 -10.37
C VAL A 60 -14.77 2.68 -11.52
N PRO A 61 -16.04 3.13 -11.48
CA PRO A 61 -16.65 3.87 -12.57
C PRO A 61 -15.92 5.17 -12.88
N GLU A 62 -15.85 5.57 -14.14
CA GLU A 62 -15.19 6.82 -14.58
C GLU A 62 -15.74 8.05 -13.86
N SER A 63 -17.04 8.10 -13.61
CA SER A 63 -17.69 9.19 -12.88
C SER A 63 -17.18 9.36 -11.45
N LYS A 64 -16.53 8.34 -10.88
CA LYS A 64 -15.91 8.37 -9.54
C LYS A 64 -14.40 8.67 -9.59
N ARG A 65 -13.78 8.68 -10.76
CA ARG A 65 -12.34 8.91 -10.92
C ARG A 65 -11.95 10.39 -10.79
N THR A 66 -12.88 11.29 -10.67
CA THR A 66 -12.64 12.73 -10.45
C THR A 66 -11.83 13.02 -9.18
N VAL A 67 -11.85 12.08 -8.21
CA VAL A 67 -11.06 12.19 -6.96
C VAL A 67 -9.62 11.63 -7.09
N TYR A 68 -9.28 10.97 -8.19
CA TYR A 68 -7.98 10.33 -8.36
C TYR A 68 -6.78 11.27 -8.13
N PRO A 69 -6.80 12.54 -8.58
CA PRO A 69 -5.68 13.46 -8.36
C PRO A 69 -5.37 13.77 -6.90
N VAL A 70 -6.29 13.50 -5.98
CA VAL A 70 -6.11 13.74 -4.53
C VAL A 70 -5.90 12.46 -3.72
N LEU A 71 -5.90 11.29 -4.36
CA LEU A 71 -5.74 10.01 -3.66
C LEU A 71 -4.30 9.69 -3.31
N GLY A 72 -3.32 10.19 -4.06
CA GLY A 72 -1.91 9.91 -3.86
C GLY A 72 -1.01 10.71 -4.79
N SER A 73 0.25 10.33 -4.89
CA SER A 73 1.20 11.00 -5.77
C SER A 73 2.25 10.04 -6.35
N ALA A 74 2.79 10.40 -7.51
CA ALA A 74 3.88 9.66 -8.15
C ALA A 74 5.16 9.67 -7.30
N GLU A 75 5.39 10.74 -6.56
CA GLU A 75 6.53 10.89 -5.64
C GLU A 75 6.45 9.89 -4.49
N LEU A 76 5.26 9.70 -3.90
CA LEU A 76 5.05 8.67 -2.88
C LEU A 76 5.31 7.27 -3.46
N GLY A 77 4.80 7.01 -4.67
CA GLY A 77 5.08 5.75 -5.37
C GLY A 77 6.57 5.51 -5.61
N ALA A 78 7.33 6.54 -5.97
CA ALA A 78 8.77 6.45 -6.10
C ALA A 78 9.45 6.11 -4.77
N GLN A 79 9.01 6.71 -3.66
CA GLN A 79 9.52 6.41 -2.32
C GLN A 79 9.24 4.95 -1.91
N VAL A 80 8.03 4.46 -2.17
CA VAL A 80 7.67 3.06 -1.88
C VAL A 80 8.53 2.09 -2.69
N ARG A 81 8.72 2.34 -3.99
CA ARG A 81 9.62 1.51 -4.82
C ARG A 81 11.06 1.50 -4.33
N LEU A 82 11.59 2.64 -3.86
CA LEU A 82 12.94 2.69 -3.27
C LEU A 82 13.09 1.82 -2.02
N LEU A 83 12.03 1.66 -1.24
CA LEU A 83 12.03 0.78 -0.07
C LEU A 83 11.94 -0.70 -0.47
N ALA A 84 11.46 -1.00 -1.67
CA ALA A 84 11.23 -2.34 -2.20
C ALA A 84 10.56 -3.26 -1.15
N PRO A 85 9.38 -2.92 -0.64
CA PRO A 85 8.73 -3.73 0.37
C PRO A 85 8.14 -5.01 -0.22
N ASP A 86 8.05 -6.06 0.58
CA ASP A 86 7.30 -7.27 0.22
C ASP A 86 5.79 -7.00 0.30
N ILE A 87 5.38 -6.16 1.28
CA ILE A 87 3.99 -5.75 1.48
C ILE A 87 3.94 -4.23 1.67
N HIS A 88 3.05 -3.56 0.94
CA HIS A 88 2.72 -2.16 1.17
C HIS A 88 1.24 -2.01 1.52
N VAL A 89 0.97 -1.51 2.73
CA VAL A 89 -0.39 -1.22 3.20
C VAL A 89 -0.71 0.23 2.94
N TYR A 90 -1.87 0.51 2.32
CA TYR A 90 -2.30 1.87 2.03
C TYR A 90 -3.78 2.06 2.39
N GLY A 91 -4.25 3.29 2.36
CA GLY A 91 -5.62 3.66 2.71
C GLY A 91 -6.23 4.68 1.75
N HIS A 92 -6.96 5.63 2.30
CA HIS A 92 -7.53 6.82 1.69
C HIS A 92 -8.64 6.59 0.64
N SER A 93 -8.51 5.63 -0.25
CA SER A 93 -9.53 5.35 -1.28
C SER A 93 -10.81 4.75 -0.73
N HIS A 94 -10.80 4.20 0.48
CA HIS A 94 -11.88 3.43 1.09
C HIS A 94 -12.29 2.17 0.31
N VAL A 95 -11.58 1.83 -0.76
CA VAL A 95 -11.86 0.66 -1.60
C VAL A 95 -10.92 -0.47 -1.23
N ASN A 96 -11.47 -1.58 -0.73
CA ASN A 96 -10.64 -2.75 -0.42
C ASN A 96 -10.06 -3.34 -1.71
N GLN A 97 -8.76 -3.54 -1.69
CA GLN A 97 -8.01 -4.09 -2.82
C GLN A 97 -6.78 -4.84 -2.32
N THR A 98 -6.45 -5.92 -3.01
CA THR A 98 -5.15 -6.57 -2.91
C THR A 98 -4.67 -6.83 -4.31
N ILE A 99 -3.49 -6.33 -4.65
CA ILE A 99 -2.88 -6.47 -5.96
C ILE A 99 -1.37 -6.63 -5.81
N GLU A 100 -0.76 -7.41 -6.68
CA GLU A 100 0.70 -7.52 -6.78
C GLU A 100 1.18 -6.72 -7.99
N ILE A 101 2.14 -5.83 -7.76
CA ILE A 101 2.81 -5.04 -8.79
C ILE A 101 4.31 -5.08 -8.48
N ASP A 102 5.14 -5.48 -9.44
CA ASP A 102 6.60 -5.55 -9.31
C ASP A 102 7.07 -6.30 -8.04
N SER A 103 6.45 -7.46 -7.76
CA SER A 103 6.73 -8.30 -6.58
C SER A 103 6.42 -7.66 -5.22
N THR A 104 5.70 -6.54 -5.19
CA THR A 104 5.15 -5.92 -3.98
C THR A 104 3.66 -6.21 -3.88
N HIS A 105 3.22 -6.76 -2.75
CA HIS A 105 1.79 -6.91 -2.46
C HIS A 105 1.23 -5.61 -1.87
N TYR A 106 0.40 -4.93 -2.64
CA TYR A 106 -0.32 -3.73 -2.21
C TYR A 106 -1.66 -4.13 -1.59
N VAL A 107 -1.91 -3.67 -0.36
CA VAL A 107 -3.10 -4.04 0.41
C VAL A 107 -3.80 -2.80 0.92
N ASN A 108 -5.07 -2.63 0.56
CA ASN A 108 -5.99 -1.71 1.21
C ASN A 108 -7.11 -2.52 1.89
N ASN A 109 -7.26 -2.34 3.20
CA ASN A 109 -8.31 -2.98 3.98
C ASN A 109 -9.07 -1.90 4.77
N ALA A 110 -9.89 -1.14 4.06
CA ALA A 110 -10.61 0.00 4.61
C ALA A 110 -11.81 -0.45 5.46
N PHE A 111 -11.97 0.18 6.62
CA PHE A 111 -13.23 0.16 7.38
C PHE A 111 -14.25 1.14 6.81
N ALA A 112 -13.77 2.24 6.21
CA ALA A 112 -14.58 3.29 5.58
C ALA A 112 -15.70 3.86 6.48
N THR A 113 -16.67 4.56 5.91
CA THR A 113 -17.84 5.07 6.66
C THR A 113 -18.93 4.00 6.78
N PRO A 114 -19.87 4.12 7.73
CA PRO A 114 -20.97 3.16 7.88
C PRO A 114 -21.80 2.94 6.61
N LYS A 115 -21.83 3.92 5.70
CA LYS A 115 -22.61 3.87 4.45
C LYS A 115 -21.89 3.13 3.32
N GLU A 116 -20.57 2.95 3.43
CA GLU A 116 -19.73 2.35 2.38
C GLU A 116 -19.62 0.83 2.57
N THR A 117 -20.74 0.13 2.44
CA THR A 117 -20.80 -1.32 2.70
C THR A 117 -20.39 -2.17 1.50
N ARG A 118 -20.35 -1.58 0.29
CA ARG A 118 -20.04 -2.31 -0.96
C ARG A 118 -18.55 -2.29 -1.33
N ILE A 119 -17.78 -1.37 -0.75
CA ILE A 119 -16.37 -1.16 -1.11
C ILE A 119 -15.41 -1.42 0.05
N ALA A 120 -15.93 -1.65 1.25
CA ALA A 120 -15.15 -1.89 2.45
C ALA A 120 -15.66 -3.14 3.19
N ALA A 121 -14.75 -4.07 3.50
CA ALA A 121 -15.10 -5.34 4.17
C ALA A 121 -15.39 -5.17 5.67
N LYS A 122 -14.97 -4.06 6.30
CA LYS A 122 -15.18 -3.72 7.73
C LYS A 122 -14.74 -4.82 8.70
N GLN A 123 -13.68 -5.53 8.37
CA GLN A 123 -13.11 -6.59 9.20
C GLN A 123 -11.59 -6.49 9.21
N LEU A 124 -10.97 -6.95 10.29
CA LEU A 124 -9.52 -7.04 10.36
C LEU A 124 -9.00 -8.09 9.38
N ARG A 125 -7.83 -7.82 8.83
CA ARG A 125 -7.13 -8.72 7.91
C ARG A 125 -5.71 -8.93 8.40
N CYS A 126 -5.32 -10.18 8.59
CA CYS A 126 -3.93 -10.53 8.81
C CYS A 126 -3.16 -10.35 7.49
N ILE A 127 -2.09 -9.56 7.51
CA ILE A 127 -1.21 -9.34 6.35
C ILE A 127 0.08 -10.16 6.44
N TYR A 128 0.48 -10.58 7.63
CA TYR A 128 1.64 -11.42 7.88
C TYR A 128 1.47 -12.21 9.16
N ASP A 129 1.86 -13.50 9.11
CA ASP A 129 1.94 -14.40 10.24
C ASP A 129 3.33 -15.05 10.26
N SER A 130 4.07 -14.89 11.36
CA SER A 130 5.42 -15.42 11.51
C SER A 130 5.47 -16.95 11.56
N ASP A 131 4.41 -17.60 12.01
CA ASP A 131 4.37 -19.05 12.22
C ASP A 131 4.06 -19.80 10.92
N ASP A 132 3.20 -19.23 10.08
CA ASP A 132 2.80 -19.84 8.80
C ASP A 132 3.75 -19.48 7.65
N GLY A 133 4.40 -18.33 7.64
CA GLY A 133 5.29 -17.85 6.56
C GLY A 133 4.62 -17.72 5.18
N ARG A 134 3.35 -18.12 5.06
CA ARG A 134 2.58 -18.28 3.82
C ARG A 134 1.48 -17.27 3.64
N VAL A 135 1.37 -16.24 4.49
CA VAL A 135 0.25 -15.30 4.42
C VAL A 135 0.18 -14.59 3.07
N LEU A 136 1.33 -14.32 2.46
CA LEU A 136 1.38 -13.75 1.11
C LEU A 136 0.76 -14.67 0.05
N SER A 137 0.98 -15.99 0.12
CA SER A 137 0.37 -16.94 -0.82
C SER A 137 -1.14 -17.05 -0.64
N ARG A 138 -1.63 -17.05 0.61
CA ARG A 138 -3.08 -17.02 0.89
C ARG A 138 -3.75 -15.73 0.42
N LEU A 139 -3.08 -14.58 0.55
CA LEU A 139 -3.61 -13.33 0.02
C LEU A 139 -3.77 -13.38 -1.51
N SER A 140 -2.81 -13.96 -2.21
CA SER A 140 -2.88 -14.14 -3.67
C SER A 140 -3.93 -15.17 -4.10
N GLU A 141 -4.12 -16.24 -3.33
CA GLU A 141 -5.15 -17.25 -3.59
C GLU A 141 -6.56 -16.71 -3.35
N LEU A 142 -6.78 -15.95 -2.26
CA LEU A 142 -8.05 -15.30 -1.97
C LEU A 142 -8.41 -14.23 -3.02
N ALA A 143 -7.42 -13.50 -3.51
CA ALA A 143 -7.62 -12.54 -4.60
C ALA A 143 -7.99 -13.24 -5.92
N LYS A 144 -7.42 -14.42 -6.20
CA LYS A 144 -7.70 -15.23 -7.40
C LYS A 144 -9.05 -15.98 -7.33
N SER A 145 -9.46 -16.39 -6.13
CA SER A 145 -10.69 -17.19 -5.95
C SER A 145 -11.99 -16.38 -6.07
N GLY A 146 -11.92 -15.05 -6.18
CA GLY A 146 -13.11 -14.19 -6.28
C GLY A 146 -14.06 -14.29 -5.07
N GLY A 147 -13.70 -15.07 -4.05
CA GLY A 147 -14.56 -15.51 -2.96
C GLY A 147 -14.84 -14.47 -1.86
N LEU A 148 -14.48 -13.20 -2.06
CA LEU A 148 -14.71 -12.13 -1.08
C LEU A 148 -15.83 -11.15 -1.47
N TRP A 149 -16.54 -11.41 -2.56
CA TRP A 149 -17.54 -10.46 -3.12
C TRP A 149 -18.88 -11.13 -3.50
N SER A 150 -19.29 -12.21 -2.82
CA SER A 150 -20.67 -12.72 -2.91
C SER A 150 -21.53 -12.19 -1.77
#